data_27ee79ec328a57652902379c941a52b2
#
_entry.id   27ee79ec328a57652902379c941a52b2
#
_cell.length_a   1.000
_cell.length_b   1.000
_cell.length_c   1.000
_cell.angle_alpha   90.00
_cell.angle_beta   90.00
_cell.angle_gamma   90.00
#
_symmetry.space_group_name_H-M   'P 1'
#
loop_
_entity.id
_entity.type
_entity.pdbx_description
1 polymer ?
#
loop_
_entity_poly.entity_id
_entity_poly.type
_entity_poly.pdbx_seq_one_letter_code
_entity_poly.pdbx_strand_id
1 'polypeptide(L)'
;MFKRYAIFYTPEGEFAEWGARWLGWNSRTGAVVRHPDIAGLDVPALTDTPRKYGLHGTLKAPFALAAGTNQLRIEQVAAEFAQNHSGLEAGPLALCYKNGFVALRPSLDLPVLQEFADLVVRAFDHLRAPLTAEDLIRRRKTRLS
;
A
#
# COMPACT_ATOMS: atom_id res chain seq x y z
N MET A 1 -7.73 -10.38 16.50
CA MET A 1 -6.35 -9.90 16.33
C MET A 1 -5.93 -10.12 14.88
N PHE A 2 -5.44 -9.10 14.20
CA PHE A 2 -4.99 -9.24 12.81
C PHE A 2 -3.73 -10.13 12.76
N LYS A 3 -3.61 -10.95 11.70
CA LYS A 3 -2.47 -11.87 11.54
C LYS A 3 -1.24 -11.20 10.91
N ARG A 4 -1.45 -10.13 10.13
CA ARG A 4 -0.40 -9.43 9.38
C ARG A 4 -0.70 -7.94 9.32
N TYR A 5 0.35 -7.14 9.26
CA TYR A 5 0.33 -5.69 9.14
C TYR A 5 1.17 -5.26 7.94
N ALA A 6 0.84 -4.14 7.35
CA ALA A 6 1.59 -3.51 6.27
C ALA A 6 1.63 -2.00 6.52
N ILE A 7 2.61 -1.31 5.96
CA ILE A 7 2.65 0.14 5.97
C ILE A 7 2.34 0.63 4.57
N PHE A 8 1.25 1.38 4.45
CA PHE A 8 0.78 1.93 3.20
C PHE A 8 0.80 3.46 3.25
N TYR A 9 1.19 4.08 2.16
CA TYR A 9 0.73 5.41 1.83
C TYR A 9 -0.72 5.31 1.36
N THR A 10 -1.60 6.12 1.91
CA THR A 10 -2.98 6.27 1.45
C THR A 10 -3.22 7.73 1.09
N PRO A 11 -3.75 8.04 -0.09
CA PRO A 11 -4.03 9.42 -0.47
C PRO A 11 -5.11 10.04 0.39
N GLU A 12 -5.17 11.37 0.38
CA GLU A 12 -6.20 12.18 1.02
C GLU A 12 -6.87 13.11 0.01
N GLY A 13 -7.92 13.82 0.45
CA GLY A 13 -8.64 14.79 -0.37
C GLY A 13 -9.23 14.20 -1.64
N GLU A 14 -9.26 15.00 -2.70
CA GLU A 14 -9.86 14.64 -4.00
C GLU A 14 -9.26 13.39 -4.62
N PHE A 15 -7.96 13.15 -4.43
CA PHE A 15 -7.30 11.96 -4.95
C PHE A 15 -7.79 10.68 -4.26
N ALA A 16 -8.01 10.72 -2.94
CA ALA A 16 -8.63 9.62 -2.21
C ALA A 16 -10.08 9.36 -2.66
N GLU A 17 -10.85 10.42 -2.88
CA GLU A 17 -12.23 10.33 -3.35
C GLU A 17 -12.32 9.75 -4.75
N TRP A 18 -11.43 10.18 -5.65
CA TRP A 18 -11.31 9.60 -6.98
C TRP A 18 -11.00 8.12 -6.90
N GLY A 19 -10.00 7.73 -6.09
CA GLY A 19 -9.63 6.34 -5.88
C GLY A 19 -10.77 5.49 -5.30
N ALA A 20 -11.53 6.03 -4.34
CA ALA A 20 -12.68 5.35 -3.76
C ALA A 20 -13.79 5.13 -4.79
N ARG A 21 -14.09 6.12 -5.64
CA ARG A 21 -15.05 5.97 -6.74
C ARG A 21 -14.59 4.96 -7.78
N TRP A 22 -13.31 5.01 -8.18
CA TRP A 22 -12.74 4.04 -9.12
C TRP A 22 -12.85 2.61 -8.59
N LEU A 23 -12.49 2.39 -7.33
CA LEU A 23 -12.50 1.07 -6.70
C LEU A 23 -13.89 0.63 -6.19
N GLY A 24 -14.88 1.53 -6.15
CA GLY A 24 -16.21 1.25 -5.62
C GLY A 24 -16.24 1.07 -4.10
N TRP A 25 -15.19 1.49 -3.40
CA TRP A 25 -15.07 1.33 -1.96
C TRP A 25 -14.10 2.35 -1.35
N ASN A 26 -14.52 2.95 -0.24
CA ASN A 26 -13.69 3.84 0.56
C ASN A 26 -13.04 3.04 1.69
N SER A 27 -11.75 2.76 1.58
CA SER A 27 -11.00 1.98 2.58
C SER A 27 -10.86 2.66 3.94
N ARG A 28 -11.07 3.98 4.01
CA ARG A 28 -10.97 4.77 5.24
C ARG A 28 -12.23 4.67 6.10
N THR A 29 -13.39 4.65 5.45
CA THR A 29 -14.71 4.61 6.13
C THR A 29 -15.36 3.24 6.09
N GLY A 30 -14.88 2.33 5.23
CA GLY A 30 -15.52 1.05 4.96
C GLY A 30 -16.83 1.17 4.15
N ALA A 31 -17.10 2.34 3.58
CA ALA A 31 -18.33 2.58 2.82
C ALA A 31 -18.20 2.14 1.36
N VAL A 32 -19.28 1.55 0.84
CA VAL A 32 -19.43 1.29 -0.59
C VAL A 32 -19.64 2.63 -1.31
N VAL A 33 -18.94 2.81 -2.43
CA VAL A 33 -19.02 3.98 -3.27
C VAL A 33 -19.45 3.55 -4.67
N ARG A 34 -20.31 4.34 -5.33
CA ARG A 34 -20.71 4.06 -6.70
C ARG A 34 -19.52 4.23 -7.66
N HIS A 35 -19.30 3.21 -8.49
CA HIS A 35 -18.34 3.29 -9.59
C HIS A 35 -18.71 4.34 -10.62
N PRO A 36 -17.73 4.90 -11.34
CA PRO A 36 -18.03 5.71 -12.53
C PRO A 36 -18.67 4.84 -13.60
N ASP A 37 -19.61 5.41 -14.32
CA ASP A 37 -20.20 4.80 -15.51
C ASP A 37 -19.33 5.16 -16.72
N ILE A 38 -18.64 4.16 -17.27
CA ILE A 38 -17.72 4.35 -18.42
C ILE A 38 -18.16 3.40 -19.53
N ALA A 39 -18.58 3.96 -20.65
CA ALA A 39 -19.05 3.19 -21.79
C ALA A 39 -18.02 2.12 -22.23
N GLY A 40 -18.45 0.89 -22.33
CA GLY A 40 -17.62 -0.24 -22.76
C GLY A 40 -16.68 -0.82 -21.68
N LEU A 41 -16.74 -0.36 -20.42
CA LEU A 41 -15.95 -0.88 -19.32
C LEU A 41 -16.82 -1.40 -18.18
N ASP A 42 -16.59 -2.64 -17.77
CA ASP A 42 -17.11 -3.18 -16.51
C ASP A 42 -16.13 -2.84 -15.37
N VAL A 43 -16.24 -1.59 -14.88
CA VAL A 43 -15.35 -1.08 -13.81
C VAL A 43 -15.43 -1.93 -12.54
N PRO A 44 -16.60 -2.39 -12.07
CA PRO A 44 -16.72 -3.32 -10.95
C PRO A 44 -15.88 -4.60 -11.13
N ALA A 45 -15.97 -5.25 -12.28
CA ALA A 45 -15.21 -6.47 -12.56
C ALA A 45 -13.70 -6.19 -12.63
N LEU A 46 -13.29 -5.10 -13.26
CA LEU A 46 -11.87 -4.70 -13.35
C LEU A 46 -11.24 -4.40 -12.00
N THR A 47 -12.04 -3.92 -11.05
CA THR A 47 -11.54 -3.46 -9.74
C THR A 47 -11.80 -4.45 -8.60
N ASP A 48 -12.39 -5.61 -8.84
CA ASP A 48 -12.75 -6.58 -7.78
C ASP A 48 -11.56 -7.01 -6.92
N THR A 49 -10.40 -7.23 -7.52
CA THR A 49 -9.20 -7.61 -6.79
C THR A 49 -8.54 -6.43 -6.06
N PRO A 50 -8.24 -5.28 -6.71
CA PRO A 50 -7.56 -4.15 -6.05
C PRO A 50 -8.44 -3.44 -5.03
N ARG A 51 -9.77 -3.43 -5.16
CA ARG A 51 -10.68 -2.76 -4.24
C ARG A 51 -10.52 -3.18 -2.78
N LYS A 52 -10.09 -4.43 -2.52
CA LYS A 52 -9.92 -4.99 -1.17
C LYS A 52 -8.94 -4.22 -0.31
N TYR A 53 -8.02 -3.50 -0.91
CA TYR A 53 -6.97 -2.74 -0.23
C TYR A 53 -7.16 -1.22 -0.31
N GLY A 54 -8.07 -0.74 -1.15
CA GLY A 54 -8.21 0.68 -1.46
C GLY A 54 -7.05 1.20 -2.33
N LEU A 55 -7.13 2.47 -2.73
CA LEU A 55 -6.02 3.12 -3.44
C LEU A 55 -4.87 3.37 -2.45
N HIS A 56 -3.72 2.75 -2.71
CA HIS A 56 -2.58 2.83 -1.81
C HIS A 56 -1.25 2.62 -2.52
N GLY A 57 -0.18 3.07 -1.89
CA GLY A 57 1.19 2.70 -2.22
C GLY A 57 1.82 1.89 -1.08
N THR A 58 2.35 0.70 -1.37
CA THR A 58 2.98 -0.13 -0.33
C THR A 58 4.37 0.37 -0.02
N LEU A 59 4.59 0.88 1.19
CA LEU A 59 5.90 1.26 1.72
C LEU A 59 6.61 0.08 2.40
N LYS A 60 5.86 -0.72 3.19
CA LYS A 60 6.37 -1.99 3.74
C LYS A 60 5.37 -3.10 3.49
N ALA A 61 5.82 -4.14 2.82
CA ALA A 61 5.01 -5.33 2.50
C ALA A 61 4.47 -6.01 3.77
N PRO A 62 3.33 -6.73 3.68
CA PRO A 62 2.70 -7.37 4.82
C PRO A 62 3.63 -8.30 5.59
N PHE A 63 3.70 -8.15 6.93
CA PHE A 63 4.51 -8.91 7.86
C PHE A 63 3.72 -9.34 9.10
N ALA A 64 4.12 -10.45 9.72
CA ALA A 64 3.64 -10.85 11.03
C ALA A 64 4.44 -10.12 12.12
N LEU A 65 3.81 -9.86 13.28
CA LEU A 65 4.49 -9.22 14.40
C LEU A 65 5.43 -10.17 15.11
N ALA A 66 6.56 -9.64 15.56
CA ALA A 66 7.46 -10.33 16.49
C ALA A 66 6.76 -10.60 17.82
N ALA A 67 7.20 -11.64 18.52
CA ALA A 67 6.73 -11.96 19.85
C ALA A 67 6.90 -10.74 20.80
N GLY A 68 5.90 -10.48 21.62
CA GLY A 68 5.89 -9.31 22.51
C GLY A 68 5.54 -7.98 21.86
N THR A 69 5.27 -7.96 20.56
CA THR A 69 4.84 -6.76 19.81
C THR A 69 3.33 -6.79 19.57
N ASN A 70 2.72 -5.62 19.54
CA ASN A 70 1.29 -5.46 19.30
C ASN A 70 1.00 -4.27 18.36
N GLN A 71 -0.26 -4.08 18.02
CA GLN A 71 -0.71 -2.99 17.15
C GLN A 71 -0.33 -1.61 17.69
N LEU A 72 -0.51 -1.38 18.98
CA LEU A 72 -0.17 -0.09 19.59
C LEU A 72 1.30 0.28 19.37
N ARG A 73 2.21 -0.70 19.43
CA ARG A 73 3.62 -0.43 19.15
C ARG A 73 3.87 -0.04 17.68
N ILE A 74 3.14 -0.62 16.72
CA ILE A 74 3.22 -0.18 15.31
C ILE A 74 2.79 1.28 15.19
N GLU A 75 1.67 1.63 15.83
CA GLU A 75 1.11 3.01 15.79
C GLU A 75 2.09 4.01 16.42
N GLN A 76 2.72 3.65 17.54
CA GLN A 76 3.76 4.47 18.16
C GLN A 76 4.96 4.69 17.24
N VAL A 77 5.50 3.62 16.63
CA VAL A 77 6.62 3.72 15.69
C VAL A 77 6.23 4.54 14.47
N ALA A 78 4.99 4.43 13.98
CA ALA A 78 4.50 5.25 12.88
C ALA A 78 4.45 6.74 13.25
N ALA A 79 3.97 7.07 14.44
CA ALA A 79 3.94 8.43 14.94
C ALA A 79 5.34 9.00 15.14
N GLU A 80 6.25 8.25 15.77
CA GLU A 80 7.66 8.62 15.95
C GLU A 80 8.34 8.86 14.60
N PHE A 81 8.10 7.97 13.62
CA PHE A 81 8.63 8.11 12.26
C PHE A 81 8.13 9.40 11.59
N ALA A 82 6.82 9.65 11.64
CA ALA A 82 6.21 10.82 11.02
C ALA A 82 6.69 12.14 11.65
N GLN A 83 6.97 12.16 12.96
CA GLN A 83 7.52 13.35 13.65
C GLN A 83 8.97 13.65 13.25
N ASN A 84 9.74 12.64 12.90
CA ASN A 84 11.17 12.77 12.60
C ASN A 84 11.50 12.86 11.11
N HIS A 85 10.50 12.73 10.23
CA HIS A 85 10.70 12.76 8.79
C HIS A 85 9.71 13.70 8.13
N SER A 86 10.22 14.62 7.34
CA SER A 86 9.39 15.49 6.51
C SER A 86 8.71 14.68 5.39
N GLY A 87 7.54 15.14 4.95
CA GLY A 87 6.92 14.65 3.73
C GLY A 87 7.81 14.92 2.51
N LEU A 88 7.62 14.13 1.47
CA LEU A 88 8.28 14.34 0.18
C LEU A 88 7.23 14.48 -0.92
N GLU A 89 7.61 15.19 -1.97
CA GLU A 89 6.79 15.30 -3.18
C GLU A 89 7.17 14.20 -4.16
N ALA A 90 6.19 13.38 -4.53
CA ALA A 90 6.37 12.31 -5.52
C ALA A 90 6.26 12.81 -6.97
N GLY A 91 6.05 14.11 -7.17
CA GLY A 91 5.87 14.71 -8.49
C GLY A 91 4.63 14.18 -9.23
N PRO A 92 4.54 14.43 -10.54
CA PRO A 92 3.43 13.97 -11.34
C PRO A 92 3.42 12.44 -11.46
N LEU A 93 2.20 11.86 -11.44
CA LEU A 93 1.99 10.43 -11.59
C LEU A 93 1.61 10.09 -13.04
N ALA A 94 2.13 9.00 -13.55
CA ALA A 94 1.77 8.42 -14.84
C ALA A 94 1.08 7.07 -14.66
N LEU A 95 0.14 6.77 -15.56
CA LEU A 95 -0.49 5.47 -15.64
C LEU A 95 0.49 4.46 -16.26
N CYS A 96 0.76 3.38 -15.55
CA CYS A 96 1.63 2.29 -16.01
C CYS A 96 0.84 0.98 -16.07
N TYR A 97 1.03 0.24 -17.16
CA TYR A 97 0.51 -1.12 -17.30
C TYR A 97 1.68 -2.09 -17.48
N LYS A 98 1.73 -3.11 -16.65
CA LYS A 98 2.75 -4.17 -16.75
C LYS A 98 2.16 -5.50 -16.26
N ASN A 99 2.23 -6.52 -17.11
CA ASN A 99 1.84 -7.90 -16.77
C ASN A 99 0.43 -8.02 -16.15
N GLY A 100 -0.57 -7.35 -16.75
CA GLY A 100 -1.95 -7.37 -16.24
C GLY A 100 -2.20 -6.44 -15.04
N PHE A 101 -1.18 -5.74 -14.58
CA PHE A 101 -1.30 -4.82 -13.45
C PHE A 101 -1.26 -3.36 -13.91
N VAL A 102 -2.26 -2.59 -13.49
CA VAL A 102 -2.37 -1.15 -13.72
C VAL A 102 -1.99 -0.41 -12.45
N ALA A 103 -1.09 0.56 -12.54
CA ALA A 103 -0.65 1.35 -11.41
C ALA A 103 -0.42 2.82 -11.81
N LEU A 104 -0.58 3.72 -10.83
CA LEU A 104 -0.05 5.08 -10.92
C LEU A 104 1.35 5.08 -10.32
N ARG A 105 2.31 5.59 -11.07
CA ARG A 105 3.72 5.67 -10.65
C ARG A 105 4.25 7.08 -10.90
N PRO A 106 5.22 7.56 -10.09
CA PRO A 106 5.94 8.77 -10.45
C PRO A 106 6.45 8.69 -11.88
N SER A 107 6.24 9.74 -12.64
CA SER A 107 6.68 9.83 -14.05
C SER A 107 8.18 10.15 -14.19
N LEU A 108 8.79 10.59 -13.10
CA LEU A 108 10.22 10.87 -13.01
C LEU A 108 10.90 9.83 -12.13
N ASP A 109 12.18 9.60 -12.38
CA ASP A 109 13.02 8.85 -11.45
C ASP A 109 13.26 9.72 -10.20
N LEU A 110 12.92 9.19 -9.03
CA LEU A 110 12.98 9.90 -7.76
C LEU A 110 13.78 9.08 -6.73
N PRO A 111 15.11 9.21 -6.71
CA PRO A 111 15.93 8.53 -5.72
C PRO A 111 15.49 8.80 -4.27
N VAL A 112 15.05 10.02 -3.98
CA VAL A 112 14.54 10.41 -2.67
C VAL A 112 13.31 9.59 -2.23
N LEU A 113 12.44 9.17 -3.16
CA LEU A 113 11.31 8.30 -2.86
C LEU A 113 11.79 6.89 -2.50
N GLN A 114 12.80 6.39 -3.20
CA GLN A 114 13.40 5.09 -2.87
C GLN A 114 14.07 5.12 -1.49
N GLU A 115 14.84 6.16 -1.21
CA GLU A 115 15.48 6.36 0.10
C GLU A 115 14.44 6.44 1.23
N PHE A 116 13.34 7.16 1.01
CA PHE A 116 12.25 7.25 1.97
C PHE A 116 11.58 5.88 2.19
N ALA A 117 11.32 5.13 1.14
CA ALA A 117 10.75 3.78 1.26
C ALA A 117 11.70 2.84 2.03
N ASP A 118 13.00 2.94 1.82
CA ASP A 118 14.01 2.19 2.55
C ASP A 118 14.05 2.58 4.04
N LEU A 119 13.91 3.87 4.36
CA LEU A 119 13.79 4.35 5.75
C LEU A 119 12.56 3.75 6.42
N VAL A 120 11.40 3.76 5.76
CA VAL A 120 10.19 3.11 6.30
C VAL A 120 10.41 1.62 6.53
N VAL A 121 10.98 0.90 5.57
CA VAL A 121 11.26 -0.54 5.75
C VAL A 121 12.11 -0.77 6.99
N ARG A 122 13.18 -0.02 7.18
CA ARG A 122 14.12 -0.14 8.32
C ARG A 122 13.45 0.23 9.65
N ALA A 123 12.69 1.32 9.68
CA ALA A 123 12.02 1.79 10.90
C ALA A 123 11.08 0.73 11.51
N PHE A 124 10.40 -0.05 10.66
CA PHE A 124 9.47 -1.07 11.12
C PHE A 124 10.04 -2.51 11.12
N ASP A 125 11.31 -2.71 10.75
CA ASP A 125 11.83 -4.09 10.60
C ASP A 125 11.97 -4.83 11.92
N HIS A 126 12.28 -4.12 13.00
CA HIS A 126 12.37 -4.70 14.35
C HIS A 126 11.03 -5.21 14.90
N LEU A 127 9.91 -4.77 14.33
CA LEU A 127 8.56 -5.23 14.71
C LEU A 127 8.15 -6.52 14.00
N ARG A 128 8.92 -6.95 13.00
CA ARG A 128 8.60 -8.08 12.14
C ARG A 128 9.11 -9.39 12.73
N ALA A 129 8.25 -10.41 12.80
CA ALA A 129 8.68 -11.78 13.10
C ALA A 129 9.65 -12.31 12.03
N PRO A 130 10.57 -13.21 12.37
CA PRO A 130 11.35 -13.96 11.39
C PRO A 130 10.43 -14.61 10.33
N LEU A 131 10.92 -14.70 9.09
CA LEU A 131 10.17 -15.36 8.03
C LEU A 131 10.09 -16.86 8.29
N THR A 132 8.89 -17.42 8.18
CA THR A 132 8.69 -18.86 8.22
C THR A 132 9.17 -19.51 6.92
N ALA A 133 9.36 -20.84 6.95
CA ALA A 133 9.66 -21.60 5.73
C ALA A 133 8.58 -21.41 4.66
N GLU A 134 7.31 -21.36 5.06
CA GLU A 134 6.17 -21.11 4.17
C GLU A 134 6.23 -19.70 3.54
N ASP A 135 6.61 -18.68 4.31
CA ASP A 135 6.81 -17.32 3.79
C ASP A 135 7.90 -17.27 2.74
N LEU A 136 9.00 -18.00 2.94
CA LEU A 136 10.10 -18.09 2.00
C LEU A 136 9.67 -18.78 0.70
N ILE A 137 8.93 -19.89 0.79
CA ILE A 137 8.40 -20.61 -0.37
C ILE A 137 7.45 -19.70 -1.17
N ARG A 138 6.52 -19.00 -0.50
CA ARG A 138 5.58 -18.08 -1.15
C ARG A 138 6.31 -16.96 -1.88
N ARG A 139 7.33 -16.33 -1.28
CA ARG A 139 8.13 -15.27 -1.90
C ARG A 139 8.90 -15.75 -3.13
N ARG A 140 9.42 -16.97 -3.10
CA ARG A 140 10.09 -17.56 -4.27
C ARG A 140 9.13 -17.74 -5.43
N LYS A 141 7.92 -18.25 -5.19
CA LYS A 141 6.88 -18.41 -6.22
C LYS A 141 6.49 -17.06 -6.86
N THR A 142 6.33 -16.01 -6.08
CA THR A 142 5.96 -14.67 -6.58
C THR A 142 7.09 -14.00 -7.39
N ARG A 143 8.36 -14.38 -7.19
CA ARG A 143 9.49 -13.86 -7.98
C ARG A 143 9.69 -14.58 -9.31
N LEU A 144 9.10 -15.74 -9.48
CA LEU A 144 9.23 -16.59 -10.69
C LEU A 144 8.02 -16.46 -11.62
N SER A 145 7.01 -15.69 -11.22
CA SER A 145 5.83 -15.30 -12.03
C SER A 145 5.96 -13.85 -12.47
#